data_30b7f4a0eefe84b05c8088a99c18e2fa
#
_entry.id   30b7f4a0eefe84b05c8088a99c18e2fa
#
_cell.length_a   1.000
_cell.length_b   1.000
_cell.length_c   1.000
_cell.angle_alpha   90.00
_cell.angle_beta   90.00
_cell.angle_gamma   90.00
#
_symmetry.space_group_name_H-M   'P 1'
#
loop_
_entity.id
_entity.type
_entity.pdbx_description
1 polymer ?
#
loop_
_entity_poly.entity_id
_entity_poly.type
_entity_poly.pdbx_seq_one_letter_code
_entity_poly.pdbx_strand_id
1 'polypeptide(L)'
;MEASASKLIVACAGNVVAVTRRDPELMDVLVACGCRVVINDHADQGMGTSIAAGVAVTPATGWVIALGDMPSIRVDTVLTIVEALRAGARIVVPTMDGKHGHPVGFSALYRARLQSLAGDTGAREILKTDTMFADEICVDDAGIFLDIDTPADLKVQH
;
A
#
# COMPACT_ATOMS: atom_id res chain seq x y z
N MET A 1 -6.70 8.66 6.44
CA MET A 1 -5.34 8.70 5.87
C MET A 1 -4.24 8.83 6.94
N GLU A 2 -4.35 9.74 7.90
CA GLU A 2 -3.39 9.89 9.02
C GLU A 2 -3.18 8.59 9.80
N ALA A 3 -4.24 7.91 10.21
CA ALA A 3 -4.16 6.64 10.96
C ALA A 3 -3.47 5.52 10.15
N SER A 4 -3.71 5.45 8.83
CA SER A 4 -3.03 4.51 7.95
C SER A 4 -1.54 4.84 7.84
N ALA A 5 -1.21 6.11 7.61
CA ALA A 5 0.17 6.59 7.50
C ALA A 5 0.97 6.29 8.77
N SER A 6 0.43 6.58 9.95
CA SER A 6 1.11 6.34 11.23
C SER A 6 1.48 4.87 11.44
N LYS A 7 0.58 3.94 11.08
CA LYS A 7 0.85 2.50 11.19
C LYS A 7 1.92 2.03 10.22
N LEU A 8 1.90 2.53 8.98
CA LEU A 8 2.92 2.22 7.99
C LEU A 8 4.28 2.77 8.39
N ILE A 9 4.35 3.97 8.97
CA ILE A 9 5.60 4.56 9.49
C ILE A 9 6.23 3.66 10.54
N VAL A 10 5.43 3.13 11.47
CA VAL A 10 5.92 2.20 12.50
C VAL A 10 6.43 0.91 11.86
N ALA A 11 5.64 0.29 10.98
CA ALA A 11 5.98 -1.00 10.37
C ALA A 11 7.17 -0.92 9.40
N CYS A 12 7.34 0.20 8.69
CA CYS A 12 8.38 0.40 7.67
C CYS A 12 9.56 1.25 8.17
N ALA A 13 9.70 1.42 9.48
CA ALA A 13 10.79 2.18 10.13
C ALA A 13 10.99 3.58 9.53
N GLY A 14 9.90 4.29 9.27
CA GLY A 14 9.91 5.64 8.70
C GLY A 14 10.07 5.73 7.18
N ASN A 15 10.27 4.61 6.49
CA ASN A 15 10.43 4.59 5.02
C ASN A 15 9.08 4.54 4.30
N VAL A 16 8.27 5.57 4.46
CA VAL A 16 6.95 5.67 3.83
C VAL A 16 6.89 6.84 2.86
N VAL A 17 6.48 6.54 1.63
CA VAL A 17 6.17 7.52 0.60
C VAL A 17 4.66 7.59 0.43
N ALA A 18 4.09 8.76 0.67
CA ALA A 18 2.69 9.03 0.42
C ALA A 18 2.55 9.76 -0.92
N VAL A 19 1.83 9.15 -1.84
CA VAL A 19 1.54 9.76 -3.15
C VAL A 19 0.15 10.34 -3.11
N THR A 20 0.04 11.62 -3.40
CA THR A 20 -1.22 12.35 -3.37
C THR A 20 -1.33 13.35 -4.51
N ARG A 21 -2.55 13.81 -4.81
CA ARG A 21 -2.75 15.01 -5.62
C ARG A 21 -2.34 16.25 -4.84
N ARG A 22 -2.25 17.39 -5.51
CA ARG A 22 -1.90 18.66 -4.87
C ARG A 22 -3.02 19.12 -3.91
N ASP A 23 -2.84 18.79 -2.65
CA ASP A 23 -3.73 19.14 -1.54
C ASP A 23 -2.87 19.57 -0.34
N PRO A 24 -2.70 20.89 -0.12
CA PRO A 24 -1.81 21.41 0.92
C PRO A 24 -2.13 20.92 2.32
N GLU A 25 -3.42 20.85 2.69
CA GLU A 25 -3.83 20.41 4.03
C GLU A 25 -3.47 18.93 4.25
N LEU A 26 -3.76 18.08 3.27
CA LEU A 26 -3.41 16.66 3.33
C LEU A 26 -1.89 16.46 3.34
N MET A 27 -1.16 17.23 2.54
CA MET A 27 0.30 17.16 2.49
C MET A 27 0.93 17.50 3.85
N ASP A 28 0.44 18.55 4.52
CA ASP A 28 0.92 18.96 5.85
C ASP A 28 0.69 17.83 6.88
N VAL A 29 -0.47 17.20 6.87
CA VAL A 29 -0.78 16.05 7.73
C VAL A 29 0.16 14.90 7.49
N LEU A 30 0.39 14.52 6.23
CA LEU A 30 1.26 13.40 5.87
C LEU A 30 2.73 13.66 6.23
N VAL A 31 3.22 14.88 6.02
CA VAL A 31 4.56 15.28 6.44
C VAL A 31 4.68 15.24 7.97
N ALA A 32 3.68 15.74 8.70
CA ALA A 32 3.64 15.66 10.16
C ALA A 32 3.66 14.22 10.70
N CYS A 33 3.07 13.26 9.95
CA CYS A 33 3.16 11.83 10.26
C CYS A 33 4.55 11.23 9.98
N GLY A 34 5.46 11.95 9.32
CA GLY A 34 6.79 11.47 8.95
C GLY A 34 6.87 10.84 7.55
N CYS A 35 5.85 10.99 6.72
CA CYS A 35 5.87 10.52 5.34
C CYS A 35 6.70 11.46 4.45
N ARG A 36 7.41 10.87 3.47
CA ARG A 36 7.87 11.60 2.30
C ARG A 36 6.70 11.76 1.34
N VAL A 37 6.30 12.99 1.05
CA VAL A 37 5.16 13.27 0.17
C VAL A 37 5.63 13.44 -1.27
N VAL A 38 4.93 12.79 -2.19
CA VAL A 38 5.11 12.91 -3.65
C VAL A 38 3.80 13.37 -4.26
N ILE A 39 3.85 14.43 -5.05
CA ILE A 39 2.70 14.93 -5.77
C ILE A 39 2.60 14.19 -7.10
N ASN A 40 1.42 13.63 -7.39
CA ASN A 40 1.08 13.06 -8.68
C ASN A 40 0.06 13.96 -9.38
N ASP A 41 0.51 14.78 -10.31
CA ASP A 41 -0.35 15.67 -11.09
C ASP A 41 -1.26 14.90 -12.09
N HIS A 42 -1.03 13.58 -12.25
CA HIS A 42 -1.84 12.68 -13.07
C HIS A 42 -2.73 11.73 -12.24
N ALA A 43 -2.98 12.06 -10.98
CA ALA A 43 -3.78 11.21 -10.08
C ALA A 43 -5.24 11.02 -10.55
N ASP A 44 -5.75 11.92 -11.34
CA ASP A 44 -7.06 11.85 -12.02
C ASP A 44 -7.12 10.76 -13.11
N GLN A 45 -5.96 10.31 -13.60
CA GLN A 45 -5.86 9.25 -14.61
C GLN A 45 -5.87 7.84 -13.98
N GLY A 46 -6.00 7.73 -12.66
CA GLY A 46 -6.17 6.48 -11.95
C GLY A 46 -5.03 6.08 -11.02
N MET A 47 -5.28 5.06 -10.21
CA MET A 47 -4.40 4.58 -9.14
C MET A 47 -3.02 4.13 -9.66
N GLY A 48 -2.96 3.56 -10.86
CA GLY A 48 -1.71 3.07 -11.46
C GLY A 48 -0.65 4.15 -11.57
N THR A 49 -1.04 5.38 -11.91
CA THR A 49 -0.11 6.52 -12.02
C THR A 49 0.50 6.89 -10.66
N SER A 50 -0.26 6.77 -9.58
CA SER A 50 0.23 7.03 -8.22
C SER A 50 1.21 5.96 -7.75
N ILE A 51 0.95 4.70 -8.03
CA ILE A 51 1.87 3.60 -7.71
C ILE A 51 3.18 3.80 -8.48
N ALA A 52 3.10 4.06 -9.78
CA ALA A 52 4.28 4.29 -10.62
C ALA A 52 5.12 5.47 -10.11
N ALA A 53 4.49 6.58 -9.75
CA ALA A 53 5.16 7.77 -9.20
C ALA A 53 5.89 7.46 -7.87
N GLY A 54 5.24 6.74 -6.95
CA GLY A 54 5.84 6.35 -5.68
C GLY A 54 7.04 5.43 -5.84
N VAL A 55 6.93 4.42 -6.69
CA VAL A 55 8.01 3.47 -6.96
C VAL A 55 9.18 4.12 -7.69
N ALA A 56 8.92 5.09 -8.59
CA ALA A 56 9.97 5.80 -9.34
C ALA A 56 10.92 6.56 -8.43
N VAL A 57 10.43 7.15 -7.34
CA VAL A 57 11.22 7.98 -6.42
C VAL A 57 11.81 7.19 -5.25
N THR A 58 11.51 5.89 -5.15
CA THR A 58 11.90 5.06 -4.01
C THR A 58 12.90 3.99 -4.44
N PRO A 59 14.21 4.21 -4.26
CA PRO A 59 15.19 3.13 -4.42
C PRO A 59 15.03 2.17 -3.24
N ALA A 60 14.47 1.00 -3.51
CA ALA A 60 14.20 -0.01 -2.48
C ALA A 60 14.39 -1.43 -3.04
N THR A 61 14.56 -2.39 -2.15
CA THR A 61 14.62 -3.83 -2.48
C THR A 61 13.23 -4.48 -2.53
N GLY A 62 12.19 -3.72 -2.18
CA GLY A 62 10.79 -4.12 -2.25
C GLY A 62 9.88 -2.98 -1.80
N TRP A 63 8.60 -3.12 -2.10
CA TRP A 63 7.56 -2.14 -1.75
C TRP A 63 6.36 -2.84 -1.13
N VAL A 64 5.78 -2.19 -0.13
CA VAL A 64 4.44 -2.50 0.37
C VAL A 64 3.49 -1.44 -0.16
N ILE A 65 2.58 -1.85 -1.03
CA ILE A 65 1.61 -0.97 -1.67
C ILE A 65 0.33 -0.98 -0.84
N ALA A 66 0.07 0.12 -0.16
CA ALA A 66 -1.08 0.30 0.72
C ALA A 66 -2.04 1.36 0.16
N LEU A 67 -3.32 1.19 0.46
CA LEU A 67 -4.33 2.23 0.26
C LEU A 67 -4.24 3.26 1.38
N GLY A 68 -4.50 4.54 1.07
CA GLY A 68 -4.42 5.62 2.06
C GLY A 68 -5.55 5.62 3.10
N ASP A 69 -6.61 4.88 2.85
CA ASP A 69 -7.88 4.84 3.59
C ASP A 69 -8.08 3.54 4.39
N MET A 70 -7.02 2.91 4.84
CA MET A 70 -7.02 1.68 5.63
C MET A 70 -6.67 1.93 7.11
N PRO A 71 -7.47 2.66 7.88
CA PRO A 71 -7.13 3.03 9.25
C PRO A 71 -7.14 1.85 10.23
N SER A 72 -7.81 0.76 9.89
CA SER A 72 -7.96 -0.42 10.76
C SER A 72 -6.88 -1.46 10.58
N ILE A 73 -6.01 -1.34 9.55
CA ILE A 73 -4.91 -2.27 9.35
C ILE A 73 -4.02 -2.39 10.58
N ARG A 74 -3.62 -3.60 10.95
CA ARG A 74 -2.71 -3.83 12.07
C ARG A 74 -1.25 -3.67 11.64
N VAL A 75 -0.45 -3.09 12.53
CA VAL A 75 1.01 -2.96 12.33
C VAL A 75 1.65 -4.33 12.12
N ASP A 76 1.23 -5.35 12.89
CA ASP A 76 1.76 -6.71 12.78
C ASP A 76 1.53 -7.33 11.40
N THR A 77 0.39 -7.06 10.77
CA THR A 77 0.11 -7.50 9.40
C THR A 77 1.11 -6.92 8.42
N VAL A 78 1.38 -5.62 8.50
CA VAL A 78 2.35 -4.95 7.63
C VAL A 78 3.76 -5.48 7.89
N LEU A 79 4.15 -5.67 9.17
CA LEU A 79 5.44 -6.25 9.53
C LEU A 79 5.64 -7.63 8.94
N THR A 80 4.63 -8.51 9.01
CA THR A 80 4.69 -9.85 8.42
C THR A 80 4.94 -9.81 6.92
N ILE A 81 4.30 -8.87 6.20
CA ILE A 81 4.55 -8.66 4.77
C ILE A 81 5.99 -8.22 4.51
N VAL A 82 6.49 -7.26 5.29
CA VAL A 82 7.87 -6.76 5.17
C VAL A 82 8.89 -7.87 5.41
N GLU A 83 8.67 -8.70 6.44
CA GLU A 83 9.54 -9.82 6.78
C GLU A 83 9.55 -10.89 5.69
N ALA A 84 8.40 -11.23 5.11
CA ALA A 84 8.31 -12.17 4.01
C ALA A 84 9.08 -11.67 2.76
N LEU A 85 8.97 -10.39 2.43
CA LEU A 85 9.75 -9.77 1.34
C LEU A 85 11.27 -9.84 1.63
N ARG A 86 11.69 -9.56 2.86
CA ARG A 86 13.09 -9.66 3.29
C ARG A 86 13.62 -11.10 3.23
N ALA A 87 12.74 -12.06 3.47
CA ALA A 87 13.06 -13.49 3.35
C ALA A 87 13.13 -13.99 1.90
N GLY A 88 12.82 -13.13 0.91
CA GLY A 88 12.96 -13.43 -0.51
C GLY A 88 11.65 -13.68 -1.26
N ALA A 89 10.51 -13.50 -0.63
CA ALA A 89 9.22 -13.57 -1.32
C ALA A 89 9.16 -12.57 -2.48
N ARG A 90 8.51 -12.96 -3.59
CA ARG A 90 8.37 -12.13 -4.78
C ARG A 90 7.18 -11.19 -4.69
N ILE A 91 6.02 -11.77 -4.32
CA ILE A 91 4.77 -11.06 -4.03
C ILE A 91 4.25 -11.62 -2.71
N VAL A 92 3.73 -10.77 -1.84
CA VAL A 92 3.13 -11.16 -0.57
C VAL A 92 1.74 -10.57 -0.46
N VAL A 93 0.74 -11.44 -0.24
CA VAL A 93 -0.67 -11.04 -0.17
C VAL A 93 -1.26 -11.49 1.16
N PRO A 94 -1.78 -10.57 1.99
CA PRO A 94 -2.49 -10.98 3.20
C PRO A 94 -3.84 -11.58 2.83
N THR A 95 -4.21 -12.67 3.50
CA THR A 95 -5.49 -13.34 3.32
C THR A 95 -6.18 -13.56 4.65
N MET A 96 -7.50 -13.44 4.63
CA MET A 96 -8.37 -13.84 5.73
C MET A 96 -9.61 -14.50 5.15
N ASP A 97 -9.98 -15.66 5.68
CA ASP A 97 -11.11 -16.47 5.18
C ASP A 97 -11.02 -16.78 3.67
N GLY A 98 -9.80 -16.99 3.16
CA GLY A 98 -9.54 -17.30 1.76
C GLY A 98 -9.68 -16.11 0.79
N LYS A 99 -9.84 -14.90 1.31
CA LYS A 99 -9.93 -13.67 0.50
C LYS A 99 -8.66 -12.86 0.60
N HIS A 100 -8.17 -12.36 -0.54
CA HIS A 100 -7.03 -11.46 -0.62
C HIS A 100 -7.39 -10.06 -0.13
N GLY A 101 -6.49 -9.43 0.61
CA GLY A 101 -6.62 -8.06 1.10
C GLY A 101 -5.43 -7.17 0.76
N HIS A 102 -5.37 -6.04 1.40
CA HIS A 102 -4.30 -5.05 1.32
C HIS A 102 -3.61 -4.89 2.68
N PRO A 103 -2.37 -4.37 2.72
CA PRO A 103 -1.51 -4.00 1.59
C PRO A 103 -0.87 -5.22 0.91
N VAL A 104 -0.37 -5.04 -0.31
CA VAL A 104 0.33 -6.09 -1.05
C VAL A 104 1.81 -5.76 -1.14
N GLY A 105 2.67 -6.74 -0.86
CA GLY A 105 4.11 -6.62 -0.96
C GLY A 105 4.64 -7.07 -2.32
N PHE A 106 5.60 -6.33 -2.87
CA PHE A 106 6.32 -6.66 -4.11
C PHE A 106 7.82 -6.54 -3.92
N SER A 107 8.59 -7.52 -4.38
CA SER A 107 10.05 -7.45 -4.42
C SER A 107 10.55 -6.52 -5.53
N ALA A 108 11.85 -6.20 -5.51
CA ALA A 108 12.51 -5.37 -6.52
C ALA A 108 12.38 -5.91 -7.96
N LEU A 109 12.10 -7.20 -8.13
CA LEU A 109 11.85 -7.81 -9.45
C LEU A 109 10.66 -7.17 -10.18
N TYR A 110 9.74 -6.59 -9.45
CA TYR A 110 8.53 -5.96 -9.99
C TYR A 110 8.67 -4.46 -10.26
N ARG A 111 9.85 -3.86 -10.03
CA ARG A 111 10.09 -2.41 -10.24
C ARG A 111 9.57 -1.92 -11.58
N ALA A 112 10.03 -2.53 -12.67
CA ALA A 112 9.68 -2.09 -14.02
C ALA A 112 8.17 -2.20 -14.28
N ARG A 113 7.52 -3.27 -13.82
CA ARG A 113 6.08 -3.47 -13.96
C ARG A 113 5.27 -2.47 -13.12
N LEU A 114 5.68 -2.21 -11.88
CA LEU A 114 5.04 -1.22 -11.03
C LEU A 114 5.19 0.20 -11.60
N GLN A 115 6.35 0.55 -12.15
CA GLN A 115 6.59 1.83 -12.80
C GLN A 115 5.84 2.00 -14.11
N SER A 116 5.44 0.91 -14.77
CA SER A 116 4.66 0.94 -16.02
C SER A 116 3.15 0.98 -15.80
N LEU A 117 2.67 0.92 -14.56
CA LEU A 117 1.24 1.01 -14.27
C LEU A 117 0.68 2.38 -14.68
N ALA A 118 -0.51 2.35 -15.29
CA ALA A 118 -1.21 3.54 -15.76
C ALA A 118 -2.72 3.36 -15.62
N GLY A 119 -3.45 4.46 -15.65
CA GLY A 119 -4.89 4.44 -15.52
C GLY A 119 -5.36 3.82 -14.20
N ASP A 120 -6.52 3.22 -14.21
CA ASP A 120 -7.09 2.52 -13.06
C ASP A 120 -6.50 1.12 -12.84
N THR A 121 -5.53 0.73 -13.67
CA THR A 121 -4.81 -0.52 -13.52
C THR A 121 -3.89 -0.44 -12.32
N GLY A 122 -4.33 -0.99 -11.21
CA GLY A 122 -3.55 -1.07 -9.98
C GLY A 122 -2.64 -2.29 -9.94
N ALA A 123 -1.93 -2.46 -8.82
CA ALA A 123 -1.05 -3.62 -8.59
C ALA A 123 -1.78 -4.98 -8.64
N ARG A 124 -3.12 -4.98 -8.53
CA ARG A 124 -3.96 -6.18 -8.67
C ARG A 124 -3.77 -6.88 -10.02
N GLU A 125 -3.49 -6.15 -11.10
CA GLU A 125 -3.25 -6.77 -12.42
C GLU A 125 -1.95 -7.57 -12.44
N ILE A 126 -0.92 -7.10 -11.73
CA ILE A 126 0.31 -7.86 -11.56
C ILE A 126 0.02 -9.14 -10.79
N LEU A 127 -0.76 -9.05 -9.71
CA LEU A 127 -1.13 -10.20 -8.90
C LEU A 127 -1.92 -11.24 -9.70
N LYS A 128 -2.84 -10.83 -10.58
CA LYS A 128 -3.61 -11.74 -11.44
C LYS A 128 -2.74 -12.52 -12.42
N THR A 129 -1.73 -11.87 -13.01
CA THR A 129 -0.85 -12.52 -14.01
C THR A 129 0.22 -13.39 -13.36
N ASP A 130 0.65 -13.05 -12.16
CA ASP A 130 1.77 -13.67 -11.46
C ASP A 130 1.33 -14.41 -10.19
N THR A 131 0.10 -14.90 -10.14
CA THR A 131 -0.48 -15.60 -8.98
C THR A 131 0.40 -16.73 -8.47
N MET A 132 1.09 -17.44 -9.36
CA MET A 132 2.00 -18.54 -9.01
C MET A 132 3.22 -18.10 -8.19
N PHE A 133 3.54 -16.83 -8.16
CA PHE A 133 4.65 -16.24 -7.40
C PHE A 133 4.18 -15.48 -6.15
N ALA A 134 2.89 -15.52 -5.85
CA ALA A 134 2.31 -14.86 -4.70
C ALA A 134 2.31 -15.80 -3.48
N ASP A 135 3.02 -15.38 -2.44
CA ASP A 135 2.95 -16.00 -1.14
C ASP A 135 1.77 -15.43 -0.37
N GLU A 136 0.77 -16.26 -0.11
CA GLU A 136 -0.38 -15.90 0.70
C GLU A 136 -0.03 -16.03 2.19
N ILE A 137 -0.20 -14.95 2.95
CA ILE A 137 -0.06 -14.97 4.40
C ILE A 137 -1.44 -14.89 5.06
N CYS A 138 -1.80 -15.90 5.83
CA CYS A 138 -3.04 -15.90 6.59
C CYS A 138 -2.90 -15.00 7.82
N VAL A 139 -3.76 -14.00 7.93
CA VAL A 139 -3.78 -13.05 9.04
C VAL A 139 -5.17 -13.01 9.70
N ASP A 140 -5.20 -12.71 10.99
CA ASP A 140 -6.44 -12.42 11.73
C ASP A 140 -6.59 -10.89 11.84
N ASP A 141 -6.87 -10.24 10.72
CA ASP A 141 -6.93 -8.79 10.60
C ASP A 141 -7.98 -8.38 9.55
N ALA A 142 -9.19 -8.11 9.98
CA ALA A 142 -10.25 -7.63 9.10
C ALA A 142 -9.91 -6.27 8.45
N GLY A 143 -8.94 -5.53 9.00
CA GLY A 143 -8.46 -4.26 8.45
C GLY A 143 -7.85 -4.38 7.06
N ILE A 144 -7.49 -5.59 6.61
CA ILE A 144 -7.00 -5.83 5.24
C ILE A 144 -8.05 -5.59 4.16
N PHE A 145 -9.34 -5.55 4.52
CA PHE A 145 -10.46 -5.33 3.60
C PHE A 145 -11.14 -3.96 3.78
N LEU A 146 -10.86 -3.27 4.88
CA LEU A 146 -11.58 -2.05 5.26
C LEU A 146 -10.87 -0.82 4.72
N ASP A 147 -11.23 -0.42 3.54
CA ASP A 147 -11.10 0.92 3.01
C ASP A 147 -12.33 1.76 3.41
N ILE A 148 -12.11 3.01 3.72
CA ILE A 148 -13.18 3.96 4.08
C ILE A 148 -13.52 4.77 2.84
N ASP A 149 -14.53 4.30 2.10
CA ASP A 149 -15.04 4.98 0.92
C ASP A 149 -16.12 6.02 1.26
N THR A 150 -16.80 5.87 2.40
CA THR A 150 -17.90 6.74 2.80
C THR A 150 -17.86 7.13 4.29
N PRO A 151 -18.49 8.26 4.69
CA PRO A 151 -18.64 8.64 6.12
C PRO A 151 -19.39 7.60 6.96
N ALA A 152 -20.16 6.70 6.33
CA ALA A 152 -20.87 5.62 7.03
C ALA A 152 -19.88 4.55 7.51
N ASP A 153 -18.78 4.32 6.78
CA ASP A 153 -17.78 3.31 7.12
C ASP A 153 -17.00 3.66 8.40
N LEU A 154 -16.92 4.95 8.74
CA LEU A 154 -16.31 5.43 9.99
C LEU A 154 -17.08 5.00 11.24
N LYS A 155 -18.37 4.66 11.12
CA LYS A 155 -19.22 4.27 12.26
C LYS A 155 -19.15 2.80 12.62
N VAL A 156 -18.58 1.97 11.77
CA VAL A 156 -18.46 0.51 11.96
C VAL A 156 -17.28 0.13 12.86
N GLN A 157 -16.42 1.10 13.19
CA GLN A 157 -15.16 0.89 13.92
C GLN A 157 -15.27 1.07 15.46
N HIS A 158 -16.49 1.07 16.01
CA HIS A 158 -16.71 1.18 17.46
C HIS A 158 -17.28 -0.09 18.04
#